data_68df24465893f83a6765c5d24f1ea204
#
_entry.id   68df24465893f83a6765c5d24f1ea204
#
_cell.length_a   1.000
_cell.length_b   1.000
_cell.length_c   1.000
_cell.angle_alpha   90.00
_cell.angle_beta   90.00
_cell.angle_gamma   90.00
#
_symmetry.space_group_name_H-M   'P 1'
#
loop_
_entity.id
_entity.type
_entity.pdbx_description
1 polymer ?
#
loop_
_entity_poly.entity_id
_entity_poly.type
_entity_poly.pdbx_seq_one_letter_code
_entity_poly.pdbx_strand_id
1 'polypeptide(L)'
;GLAFTNPVLMPLFDEDWRMVLSVYAGVTALAALVWLALSAHPEARAIERRLASEPRQPQMLVYKELLRLPTVRLMLLLSVGVFFFNHGLNNWLPTLLRSSGLEPKAADLWAMIPTLIGVAGSLLIPRLATPERRFHVLIGLLVAALAATVLLHSDPGPMLGLGLAMQGIARSSLMTVAILILVEMPEIGPRRAGAASGLFFSAAEIGGVTGPLALGAISEATGGFTLALYALSGVIITLMLLTLRLKR
;
A
#
# COMPACT_ATOMS: atom_id res chain seq x y z
N GLY A 1 0.09 -3.52 -12.91
CA GLY A 1 0.69 -2.32 -13.45
C GLY A 1 2.08 -2.56 -14.02
N LEU A 2 3.08 -1.82 -13.57
CA LEU A 2 4.44 -1.78 -14.14
C LEU A 2 5.10 -3.16 -14.32
N ALA A 3 4.91 -4.08 -13.37
CA ALA A 3 5.44 -5.43 -13.43
C ALA A 3 4.92 -6.28 -14.62
N PHE A 4 3.81 -5.90 -15.21
CA PHE A 4 3.26 -6.56 -16.39
C PHE A 4 3.44 -5.70 -17.66
N THR A 5 3.40 -4.39 -17.50
CA THR A 5 3.52 -3.45 -18.62
C THR A 5 4.88 -3.56 -19.31
N ASN A 6 5.96 -3.38 -18.56
CA ASN A 6 7.30 -3.34 -19.14
C ASN A 6 7.79 -4.68 -19.72
N PRO A 7 7.69 -5.82 -18.99
CA PRO A 7 8.22 -7.08 -19.50
C PRO A 7 7.30 -7.82 -20.47
N VAL A 8 6.01 -7.49 -20.52
CA VAL A 8 5.03 -8.23 -21.34
C VAL A 8 4.39 -7.35 -22.39
N LEU A 9 3.75 -6.24 -22.00
CA LEU A 9 2.99 -5.44 -22.95
C LEU A 9 3.88 -4.59 -23.85
N MET A 10 4.95 -4.01 -23.33
CA MET A 10 5.83 -3.17 -24.17
C MET A 10 6.47 -3.98 -25.32
N PRO A 11 7.08 -5.14 -25.09
CA PRO A 11 7.60 -5.97 -26.19
C PRO A 11 6.53 -6.49 -27.15
N LEU A 12 5.30 -6.75 -26.64
CA LEU A 12 4.19 -7.25 -27.48
C LEU A 12 3.73 -6.20 -28.50
N PHE A 13 3.92 -4.93 -28.23
CA PHE A 13 3.53 -3.81 -29.09
C PHE A 13 4.76 -3.02 -29.61
N ASP A 14 5.89 -3.70 -29.84
CA ASP A 14 7.12 -3.10 -30.40
C ASP A 14 7.56 -1.81 -29.67
N GLU A 15 7.39 -1.78 -28.34
CA GLU A 15 7.67 -0.66 -27.44
C GLU A 15 6.81 0.60 -27.71
N ASP A 16 5.73 0.47 -28.47
CA ASP A 16 4.76 1.56 -28.64
C ASP A 16 3.87 1.72 -27.39
N TRP A 17 4.28 2.65 -26.53
CA TRP A 17 3.56 2.98 -25.31
C TRP A 17 2.13 3.50 -25.57
N ARG A 18 1.86 4.07 -26.78
CA ARG A 18 0.52 4.55 -27.15
C ARG A 18 -0.46 3.39 -27.33
N MET A 19 -0.01 2.32 -27.99
CA MET A 19 -0.80 1.10 -28.11
C MET A 19 -1.07 0.47 -26.74
N VAL A 20 -0.08 0.40 -25.87
CA VAL A 20 -0.24 -0.10 -24.50
C VAL A 20 -1.28 0.73 -23.72
N LEU A 21 -1.20 2.06 -23.82
CA LEU A 21 -2.21 2.94 -23.18
C LEU A 21 -3.61 2.73 -23.78
N SER A 22 -3.72 2.51 -25.08
CA SER A 22 -5.00 2.24 -25.74
C SER A 22 -5.64 0.93 -25.26
N VAL A 23 -4.82 -0.11 -25.02
CA VAL A 23 -5.29 -1.37 -24.42
C VAL A 23 -5.79 -1.14 -22.99
N TYR A 24 -5.05 -0.41 -22.16
CA TYR A 24 -5.51 -0.08 -20.81
C TYR A 24 -6.78 0.76 -20.82
N ALA A 25 -6.90 1.72 -21.73
CA ALA A 25 -8.11 2.52 -21.89
C ALA A 25 -9.31 1.63 -22.27
N GLY A 26 -9.12 0.68 -23.18
CA GLY A 26 -10.17 -0.29 -23.57
C GLY A 26 -10.60 -1.17 -22.40
N VAL A 27 -9.65 -1.73 -21.65
CA VAL A 27 -9.95 -2.54 -20.45
C VAL A 27 -10.67 -1.72 -19.39
N THR A 28 -10.25 -0.48 -19.17
CA THR A 28 -10.90 0.42 -18.20
C THR A 28 -12.32 0.79 -18.64
N ALA A 29 -12.52 1.07 -19.94
CA ALA A 29 -13.84 1.35 -20.49
C ALA A 29 -14.77 0.14 -20.34
N LEU A 30 -14.29 -1.07 -20.63
CA LEU A 30 -15.05 -2.29 -20.43
C LEU A 30 -15.45 -2.48 -18.96
N ALA A 31 -14.48 -2.31 -18.03
CA ALA A 31 -14.76 -2.39 -16.60
C ALA A 31 -15.80 -1.36 -16.16
N ALA A 32 -15.73 -0.13 -16.68
CA ALA A 32 -16.71 0.91 -16.41
C ALA A 32 -18.11 0.55 -16.93
N LEU A 33 -18.21 -0.02 -18.14
CA LEU A 33 -19.48 -0.48 -18.69
C LEU A 33 -20.09 -1.62 -17.86
N VAL A 34 -19.27 -2.59 -17.45
CA VAL A 34 -19.70 -3.68 -16.55
C VAL A 34 -20.20 -3.10 -15.22
N TRP A 35 -19.45 -2.16 -14.63
CA TRP A 35 -19.86 -1.49 -13.39
C TRP A 35 -21.18 -0.75 -13.54
N LEU A 36 -21.36 0.00 -14.62
CA LEU A 36 -22.61 0.72 -14.92
C LEU A 36 -23.80 -0.25 -15.07
N ALA A 37 -23.59 -1.37 -15.76
CA ALA A 37 -24.63 -2.40 -15.92
C ALA A 37 -25.03 -3.02 -14.58
N LEU A 38 -24.04 -3.36 -13.73
CA LEU A 38 -24.28 -3.90 -12.39
C LEU A 38 -24.95 -2.90 -11.46
N SER A 39 -24.53 -1.63 -11.51
CA SER A 39 -25.12 -0.54 -10.71
C SER A 39 -26.53 -0.19 -11.15
N ALA A 40 -26.88 -0.43 -12.41
CA ALA A 40 -28.24 -0.24 -12.93
C ALA A 40 -29.21 -1.34 -12.51
N HIS A 41 -28.72 -2.44 -11.94
CA HIS A 41 -29.56 -3.55 -11.50
C HIS A 41 -30.58 -3.10 -10.43
N PRO A 42 -31.85 -3.55 -10.48
CA PRO A 42 -32.89 -3.12 -9.55
C PRO A 42 -32.54 -3.29 -8.08
N GLU A 43 -31.87 -4.40 -7.72
CA GLU A 43 -31.44 -4.67 -6.34
C GLU A 43 -30.38 -3.66 -5.86
N ALA A 44 -29.40 -3.32 -6.71
CA ALA A 44 -28.38 -2.33 -6.37
C ALA A 44 -29.02 -0.96 -6.11
N ARG A 45 -29.96 -0.55 -6.97
CA ARG A 45 -30.73 0.69 -6.79
C ARG A 45 -31.65 0.67 -5.57
N ALA A 46 -32.20 -0.49 -5.20
CA ALA A 46 -33.00 -0.63 -3.98
C ALA A 46 -32.14 -0.43 -2.72
N ILE A 47 -30.94 -1.01 -2.67
CA ILE A 47 -29.97 -0.81 -1.60
C ILE A 47 -29.56 0.66 -1.50
N GLU A 48 -29.27 1.29 -2.64
CA GLU A 48 -28.88 2.70 -2.69
C GLU A 48 -29.98 3.62 -2.17
N ARG A 49 -31.25 3.40 -2.58
CA ARG A 49 -32.42 4.15 -2.08
C ARG A 49 -32.59 3.98 -0.58
N ARG A 50 -32.41 2.76 -0.04
CA ARG A 50 -32.47 2.49 1.39
C ARG A 50 -31.39 3.24 2.15
N LEU A 51 -30.14 3.22 1.66
CA LEU A 51 -29.05 3.96 2.25
C LEU A 51 -29.22 5.49 2.15
N ALA A 52 -29.84 5.98 1.05
CA ALA A 52 -30.12 7.40 0.85
C ALA A 52 -31.22 7.93 1.79
N SER A 53 -32.17 7.07 2.21
CA SER A 53 -33.25 7.45 3.13
C SER A 53 -32.83 7.52 4.60
N GLU A 54 -31.65 7.02 4.96
CA GLU A 54 -31.15 7.11 6.33
C GLU A 54 -30.70 8.55 6.66
N PRO A 55 -30.99 9.07 7.88
CA PRO A 55 -30.58 10.41 8.28
C PRO A 55 -29.04 10.50 8.29
N ARG A 56 -28.50 11.40 7.45
CA ARG A 56 -27.06 11.61 7.31
C ARG A 56 -26.62 12.74 8.26
N GLN A 57 -25.62 12.50 9.07
CA GLN A 57 -24.92 13.54 9.80
C GLN A 57 -24.07 14.40 8.83
N PRO A 58 -23.92 15.72 9.09
CA PRO A 58 -23.01 16.55 8.29
C PRO A 58 -21.60 15.97 8.32
N GLN A 59 -21.03 15.67 7.14
CA GLN A 59 -19.73 14.98 7.03
C GLN A 59 -18.61 15.70 7.81
N MET A 60 -18.61 17.02 7.79
CA MET A 60 -17.61 17.82 8.51
C MET A 60 -17.66 17.61 10.02
N LEU A 61 -18.85 17.37 10.59
CA LEU A 61 -19.00 17.06 12.01
C LEU A 61 -18.42 15.68 12.31
N VAL A 62 -18.72 14.69 11.46
CA VAL A 62 -18.17 13.34 11.60
C VAL A 62 -16.64 13.35 11.53
N TYR A 63 -16.04 14.10 10.59
CA TYR A 63 -14.59 14.25 10.52
C TYR A 63 -13.98 14.87 11.76
N LYS A 64 -14.60 15.94 12.30
CA LYS A 64 -14.13 16.58 13.53
C LYS A 64 -14.21 15.63 14.73
N GLU A 65 -15.27 14.83 14.83
CA GLU A 65 -15.42 13.84 15.89
C GLU A 65 -14.38 12.73 15.77
N LEU A 66 -14.16 12.19 14.57
CA LEU A 66 -13.15 11.16 14.31
C LEU A 66 -11.74 11.64 14.64
N LEU A 67 -11.38 12.87 14.24
CA LEU A 67 -10.07 13.47 14.52
C LEU A 67 -9.83 13.78 16.00
N ARG A 68 -10.89 13.83 16.85
CA ARG A 68 -10.73 13.93 18.30
C ARG A 68 -10.29 12.63 18.95
N LEU A 69 -10.57 11.50 18.32
CA LEU A 69 -10.19 10.18 18.84
C LEU A 69 -8.68 9.97 18.73
N PRO A 70 -7.95 9.73 19.84
CA PRO A 70 -6.50 9.51 19.78
C PRO A 70 -6.14 8.29 18.93
N THR A 71 -6.94 7.22 19.01
CA THR A 71 -6.78 6.00 18.21
C THR A 71 -6.85 6.27 16.73
N VAL A 72 -7.81 7.10 16.28
CA VAL A 72 -7.92 7.51 14.87
C VAL A 72 -6.67 8.28 14.44
N ARG A 73 -6.21 9.25 15.23
CA ARG A 73 -4.99 10.02 14.89
C ARG A 73 -3.76 9.14 14.77
N LEU A 74 -3.61 8.14 15.66
CA LEU A 74 -2.52 7.17 15.57
C LEU A 74 -2.61 6.32 14.30
N MET A 75 -3.83 5.90 13.92
CA MET A 75 -4.06 5.15 12.68
C MET A 75 -3.79 5.99 11.44
N LEU A 76 -4.10 7.29 11.45
CA LEU A 76 -3.75 8.21 10.36
C LEU A 76 -2.24 8.36 10.23
N LEU A 77 -1.50 8.53 11.34
CA LEU A 77 -0.03 8.56 11.32
C LEU A 77 0.56 7.25 10.81
N LEU A 78 -0.01 6.12 11.22
CA LEU A 78 0.38 4.81 10.74
C LEU A 78 0.16 4.70 9.22
N SER A 79 -0.96 5.19 8.69
CA SER A 79 -1.24 5.16 7.24
C SER A 79 -0.24 5.98 6.45
N VAL A 80 0.15 7.17 6.94
CA VAL A 80 1.21 7.99 6.33
C VAL A 80 2.51 7.19 6.21
N GLY A 81 2.96 6.57 7.29
CA GLY A 81 4.22 5.81 7.29
C GLY A 81 4.15 4.54 6.43
N VAL A 82 3.01 3.84 6.40
CA VAL A 82 2.80 2.67 5.53
C VAL A 82 2.89 3.06 4.06
N PHE A 83 2.27 4.17 3.65
CA PHE A 83 2.33 4.64 2.27
C PHE A 83 3.71 5.22 1.92
N PHE A 84 4.34 5.91 2.85
CA PHE A 84 5.73 6.36 2.70
C PHE A 84 6.65 5.18 2.35
N PHE A 85 6.58 4.08 3.12
CA PHE A 85 7.34 2.86 2.86
C PHE A 85 6.95 2.23 1.51
N ASN A 86 5.66 2.01 1.28
CA ASN A 86 5.17 1.30 0.10
C ASN A 86 5.50 2.04 -1.20
N HIS A 87 5.18 3.32 -1.27
CA HIS A 87 5.39 4.12 -2.48
C HIS A 87 6.85 4.51 -2.64
N GLY A 88 7.52 4.88 -1.54
CA GLY A 88 8.94 5.21 -1.55
C GLY A 88 9.76 4.08 -2.15
N LEU A 89 9.65 2.89 -1.57
CA LEU A 89 10.44 1.75 -2.02
C LEU A 89 10.01 1.26 -3.42
N ASN A 90 8.70 1.21 -3.69
CA ASN A 90 8.21 0.70 -4.96
C ASN A 90 8.66 1.52 -6.17
N ASN A 91 8.69 2.85 -6.04
CA ASN A 91 9.09 3.73 -7.14
C ASN A 91 10.60 3.65 -7.43
N TRP A 92 11.41 3.46 -6.40
CA TRP A 92 12.87 3.43 -6.55
C TRP A 92 13.46 2.02 -6.64
N LEU A 93 12.65 0.96 -6.49
CA LEU A 93 13.14 -0.41 -6.42
C LEU A 93 13.97 -0.83 -7.64
N PRO A 94 13.55 -0.59 -8.90
CA PRO A 94 14.39 -0.94 -10.06
C PRO A 94 15.73 -0.22 -10.06
N THR A 95 15.74 1.08 -9.72
CA THR A 95 16.95 1.90 -9.64
C THR A 95 17.87 1.44 -8.52
N LEU A 96 17.32 1.12 -7.35
CA LEU A 96 18.04 0.55 -6.23
C LEU A 96 18.71 -0.78 -6.61
N LEU A 97 18.00 -1.65 -7.29
CA LEU A 97 18.53 -2.94 -7.73
C LEU A 97 19.65 -2.79 -8.78
N ARG A 98 19.53 -1.80 -9.67
CA ARG A 98 20.63 -1.45 -10.60
C ARG A 98 21.85 -0.88 -9.86
N SER A 99 21.64 -0.06 -8.86
CA SER A 99 22.75 0.50 -8.06
C SER A 99 23.46 -0.55 -7.20
N SER A 100 22.81 -1.69 -6.89
CA SER A 100 23.43 -2.83 -6.22
C SER A 100 24.22 -3.77 -7.16
N GLY A 101 24.38 -3.40 -8.44
CA GLY A 101 25.18 -4.14 -9.40
C GLY A 101 24.41 -5.12 -10.29
N LEU A 102 23.09 -5.13 -10.26
CA LEU A 102 22.29 -5.92 -11.19
C LEU A 102 22.22 -5.26 -12.57
N GLU A 103 22.37 -6.06 -13.61
CA GLU A 103 22.11 -5.61 -14.99
C GLU A 103 20.67 -5.12 -15.15
N PRO A 104 20.39 -4.11 -16.01
CA PRO A 104 19.07 -3.51 -16.16
C PRO A 104 17.93 -4.52 -16.33
N LYS A 105 18.08 -5.51 -17.21
CA LYS A 105 17.06 -6.56 -17.42
C LYS A 105 16.86 -7.45 -16.19
N ALA A 106 17.94 -7.79 -15.51
CA ALA A 106 17.87 -8.56 -14.27
C ALA A 106 17.20 -7.76 -13.15
N ALA A 107 17.54 -6.50 -13.00
CA ALA A 107 16.93 -5.61 -12.00
C ALA A 107 15.40 -5.50 -12.19
N ASP A 108 14.94 -5.35 -13.43
CA ASP A 108 13.51 -5.28 -13.74
C ASP A 108 12.79 -6.61 -13.43
N LEU A 109 13.42 -7.78 -13.73
CA LEU A 109 12.89 -9.09 -13.36
C LEU A 109 12.84 -9.28 -11.84
N TRP A 110 13.90 -8.90 -11.13
CA TRP A 110 13.93 -9.01 -9.66
C TRP A 110 12.92 -8.07 -9.00
N ALA A 111 12.66 -6.90 -9.56
CA ALA A 111 11.61 -5.98 -9.11
C ALA A 111 10.18 -6.54 -9.25
N MET A 112 9.98 -7.62 -10.01
CA MET A 112 8.70 -8.32 -10.07
C MET A 112 8.44 -9.22 -8.85
N ILE A 113 9.50 -9.71 -8.17
CA ILE A 113 9.39 -10.64 -7.04
C ILE A 113 8.41 -10.13 -5.97
N PRO A 114 8.52 -8.88 -5.47
CA PRO A 114 7.57 -8.38 -4.48
C PRO A 114 6.13 -8.35 -4.97
N THR A 115 5.92 -8.10 -6.26
CA THR A 115 4.57 -8.07 -6.83
C THR A 115 3.96 -9.47 -6.89
N LEU A 116 4.72 -10.46 -7.34
CA LEU A 116 4.26 -11.85 -7.44
C LEU A 116 3.95 -12.44 -6.05
N ILE A 117 4.86 -12.26 -5.10
CA ILE A 117 4.65 -12.71 -3.72
C ILE A 117 3.52 -11.91 -3.06
N GLY A 118 3.41 -10.62 -3.39
CA GLY A 118 2.35 -9.77 -2.90
C GLY A 118 0.95 -10.21 -3.31
N VAL A 119 0.78 -10.79 -4.50
CA VAL A 119 -0.52 -11.36 -4.91
C VAL A 119 -0.95 -12.47 -3.95
N ALA A 120 -0.07 -13.42 -3.66
CA ALA A 120 -0.37 -14.48 -2.68
C ALA A 120 -0.59 -13.89 -1.27
N GLY A 121 0.26 -12.94 -0.85
CA GLY A 121 0.14 -12.24 0.43
C GLY A 121 -1.21 -11.53 0.61
N SER A 122 -1.67 -10.82 -0.40
CA SER A 122 -2.95 -10.10 -0.35
C SER A 122 -4.17 -11.01 -0.21
N LEU A 123 -4.09 -12.25 -0.66
CA LEU A 123 -5.16 -13.23 -0.53
C LEU A 123 -5.13 -13.99 0.81
N LEU A 124 -3.94 -14.28 1.32
CA LEU A 124 -3.77 -15.15 2.48
C LEU A 124 -3.71 -14.38 3.79
N ILE A 125 -2.95 -13.29 3.85
CA ILE A 125 -2.67 -12.59 5.11
C ILE A 125 -3.90 -11.93 5.73
N PRO A 126 -4.82 -11.27 5.00
CA PRO A 126 -6.03 -10.72 5.61
C PRO A 126 -6.91 -11.77 6.27
N ARG A 127 -6.90 -13.01 5.77
CA ARG A 127 -7.63 -14.14 6.39
C ARG A 127 -7.06 -14.55 7.75
N LEU A 128 -5.78 -14.30 8.00
CA LEU A 128 -5.11 -14.54 9.27
C LEU A 128 -5.36 -13.42 10.28
N ALA A 129 -5.77 -12.24 9.79
CA ALA A 129 -6.00 -11.04 10.59
C ALA A 129 -7.39 -11.05 11.27
N THR A 130 -7.73 -12.14 11.99
CA THR A 130 -8.94 -12.20 12.82
C THR A 130 -8.92 -11.10 13.89
N PRO A 131 -10.07 -10.71 14.48
CA PRO A 131 -10.13 -9.66 15.50
C PRO A 131 -9.10 -9.82 16.64
N GLU A 132 -8.83 -11.05 17.05
CA GLU A 132 -7.89 -11.36 18.13
C GLU A 132 -6.42 -11.32 17.69
N ARG A 133 -6.14 -11.52 16.40
CA ARG A 133 -4.79 -11.68 15.85
C ARG A 133 -4.31 -10.49 15.03
N ARG A 134 -5.19 -9.60 14.60
CA ARG A 134 -4.87 -8.49 13.66
C ARG A 134 -3.69 -7.61 14.09
N PHE A 135 -3.55 -7.31 15.39
CA PHE A 135 -2.39 -6.56 15.89
C PHE A 135 -1.09 -7.35 15.78
N HIS A 136 -1.12 -8.67 16.03
CA HIS A 136 0.05 -9.54 15.88
C HIS A 136 0.42 -9.67 14.39
N VAL A 137 -0.58 -9.80 13.51
CA VAL A 137 -0.37 -9.81 12.05
C VAL A 137 0.23 -8.49 11.58
N LEU A 138 -0.29 -7.35 12.05
CA LEU A 138 0.25 -6.03 11.71
C LEU A 138 1.72 -5.89 12.15
N ILE A 139 2.05 -6.29 13.39
CA ILE A 139 3.44 -6.28 13.87
C ILE A 139 4.31 -7.23 13.05
N GLY A 140 3.83 -8.43 12.74
CA GLY A 140 4.56 -9.38 11.88
C GLY A 140 4.87 -8.81 10.50
N LEU A 141 3.91 -8.08 9.90
CA LEU A 141 4.11 -7.38 8.63
C LEU A 141 5.12 -6.23 8.74
N LEU A 142 5.11 -5.48 9.85
CA LEU A 142 6.11 -4.43 10.10
C LEU A 142 7.51 -5.03 10.33
N VAL A 143 7.60 -6.20 10.99
CA VAL A 143 8.87 -6.94 11.11
C VAL A 143 9.35 -7.41 9.73
N ALA A 144 8.46 -7.92 8.88
CA ALA A 144 8.80 -8.28 7.50
C ALA A 144 9.27 -7.06 6.68
N ALA A 145 8.61 -5.90 6.86
CA ALA A 145 9.03 -4.64 6.23
C ALA A 145 10.43 -4.19 6.71
N LEU A 146 10.71 -4.31 8.02
CA LEU A 146 12.02 -3.98 8.57
C LEU A 146 13.10 -4.95 8.07
N ALA A 147 12.81 -6.25 8.05
CA ALA A 147 13.72 -7.24 7.50
C ALA A 147 14.00 -6.96 6.00
N ALA A 148 12.96 -6.56 5.24
CA ALA A 148 13.12 -6.17 3.85
C ALA A 148 14.12 -5.01 3.68
N THR A 149 13.95 -3.91 4.45
CA THR A 149 14.86 -2.75 4.33
C THR A 149 16.30 -3.09 4.71
N VAL A 150 16.51 -3.99 5.66
CA VAL A 150 17.85 -4.47 6.05
C VAL A 150 18.46 -5.36 4.97
N LEU A 151 17.69 -6.33 4.47
CA LEU A 151 18.17 -7.30 3.47
C LEU A 151 18.39 -6.67 2.08
N LEU A 152 17.72 -5.57 1.77
CA LEU A 152 17.94 -4.82 0.52
C LEU A 152 19.31 -4.12 0.45
N HIS A 153 20.10 -4.11 1.54
CA HIS A 153 21.51 -3.70 1.51
C HIS A 153 22.46 -4.81 1.00
N SER A 154 21.96 -6.04 0.86
CA SER A 154 22.80 -7.17 0.45
C SER A 154 23.13 -7.11 -1.04
N ASP A 155 24.28 -7.68 -1.39
CA ASP A 155 24.67 -7.91 -2.77
C ASP A 155 23.66 -8.83 -3.49
N PRO A 156 23.63 -8.80 -4.84
CA PRO A 156 22.78 -9.68 -5.61
C PRO A 156 22.95 -11.16 -5.26
N GLY A 157 21.88 -11.77 -4.74
CA GLY A 157 21.92 -13.15 -4.26
C GLY A 157 20.69 -13.52 -3.41
N PRO A 158 20.74 -14.69 -2.74
CA PRO A 158 19.57 -15.19 -1.99
C PRO A 158 19.06 -14.25 -0.91
N MET A 159 19.95 -13.49 -0.25
CA MET A 159 19.57 -12.53 0.80
C MET A 159 18.78 -11.35 0.24
N LEU A 160 19.23 -10.79 -0.88
CA LEU A 160 18.48 -9.76 -1.61
C LEU A 160 17.10 -10.30 -2.06
N GLY A 161 17.05 -11.53 -2.59
CA GLY A 161 15.81 -12.20 -2.97
C GLY A 161 14.85 -12.37 -1.80
N LEU A 162 15.36 -12.76 -0.61
CA LEU A 162 14.57 -12.84 0.61
C LEU A 162 14.04 -11.46 1.03
N GLY A 163 14.86 -10.41 0.93
CA GLY A 163 14.45 -9.03 1.19
C GLY A 163 13.28 -8.59 0.31
N LEU A 164 13.35 -8.89 -0.99
CA LEU A 164 12.27 -8.63 -1.94
C LEU A 164 11.00 -9.42 -1.62
N ALA A 165 11.15 -10.68 -1.18
CA ALA A 165 10.02 -11.50 -0.75
C ALA A 165 9.35 -10.90 0.49
N MET A 166 10.11 -10.52 1.51
CA MET A 166 9.60 -9.86 2.71
C MET A 166 8.91 -8.53 2.39
N GLN A 167 9.49 -7.74 1.48
CA GLN A 167 8.88 -6.51 1.00
C GLN A 167 7.52 -6.77 0.33
N GLY A 168 7.42 -7.80 -0.50
CA GLY A 168 6.17 -8.19 -1.16
C GLY A 168 5.07 -8.55 -0.18
N ILE A 169 5.39 -9.37 0.83
CA ILE A 169 4.50 -9.75 1.92
C ILE A 169 4.02 -8.50 2.68
N ALA A 170 4.93 -7.65 3.12
CA ALA A 170 4.60 -6.46 3.88
C ALA A 170 3.74 -5.49 3.06
N ARG A 171 4.20 -5.13 1.87
CA ARG A 171 3.54 -4.17 0.98
C ARG A 171 2.09 -4.55 0.65
N SER A 172 1.84 -5.82 0.37
CA SER A 172 0.52 -6.28 -0.08
C SER A 172 -0.55 -6.21 1.01
N SER A 173 -0.17 -6.28 2.27
CA SER A 173 -1.10 -6.55 3.36
C SER A 173 -1.11 -5.51 4.48
N LEU A 174 -0.04 -4.71 4.64
CA LEU A 174 0.04 -3.68 5.69
C LEU A 174 -1.16 -2.74 5.66
N MET A 175 -1.50 -2.22 4.49
CA MET A 175 -2.60 -1.28 4.32
C MET A 175 -3.95 -1.93 4.61
N THR A 176 -4.17 -3.14 4.09
CA THR A 176 -5.41 -3.88 4.28
C THR A 176 -5.65 -4.22 5.74
N VAL A 177 -4.62 -4.67 6.45
CA VAL A 177 -4.72 -4.99 7.88
C VAL A 177 -4.91 -3.72 8.71
N ALA A 178 -4.21 -2.63 8.38
CA ALA A 178 -4.36 -1.36 9.08
C ALA A 178 -5.76 -0.76 8.93
N ILE A 179 -6.32 -0.71 7.70
CA ILE A 179 -7.68 -0.20 7.50
C ILE A 179 -8.74 -1.09 8.17
N LEU A 180 -8.54 -2.41 8.17
CA LEU A 180 -9.42 -3.36 8.85
C LEU A 180 -9.46 -3.07 10.37
N ILE A 181 -8.29 -2.84 11.00
CA ILE A 181 -8.21 -2.44 12.39
C ILE A 181 -9.02 -1.17 12.63
N LEU A 182 -8.85 -0.15 11.78
CA LEU A 182 -9.54 1.13 11.92
C LEU A 182 -11.06 0.98 11.85
N VAL A 183 -11.58 0.36 10.79
CA VAL A 183 -13.04 0.31 10.55
C VAL A 183 -13.80 -0.58 11.53
N GLU A 184 -13.11 -1.55 12.13
CA GLU A 184 -13.69 -2.45 13.13
C GLU A 184 -13.55 -1.93 14.58
N MET A 185 -12.98 -0.74 14.79
CA MET A 185 -12.95 -0.12 16.10
C MET A 185 -14.39 0.18 16.60
N PRO A 186 -14.74 -0.19 17.86
CA PRO A 186 -16.07 0.06 18.40
C PRO A 186 -16.50 1.53 18.36
N GLU A 187 -15.54 2.45 18.50
CA GLU A 187 -15.75 3.91 18.51
C GLU A 187 -16.15 4.46 17.15
N ILE A 188 -15.86 3.73 16.05
CA ILE A 188 -16.15 4.17 14.67
C ILE A 188 -17.53 3.67 14.25
N GLY A 189 -17.78 2.40 14.40
CA GLY A 189 -19.02 1.75 14.00
C GLY A 189 -19.29 1.78 12.49
N PRO A 190 -20.29 1.03 11.99
CA PRO A 190 -20.54 0.88 10.55
C PRO A 190 -20.90 2.19 9.84
N ARG A 191 -21.57 3.12 10.54
CA ARG A 191 -22.01 4.40 9.95
C ARG A 191 -20.86 5.37 9.65
N ARG A 192 -19.76 5.29 10.42
CA ARG A 192 -18.60 6.18 10.28
C ARG A 192 -17.43 5.52 9.55
N ALA A 193 -17.51 4.21 9.26
CA ALA A 193 -16.45 3.46 8.61
C ALA A 193 -16.01 4.08 7.28
N GLY A 194 -16.97 4.54 6.45
CA GLY A 194 -16.64 5.21 5.18
C GLY A 194 -15.90 6.53 5.38
N ALA A 195 -16.32 7.36 6.34
CA ALA A 195 -15.64 8.62 6.65
C ALA A 195 -14.25 8.38 7.26
N ALA A 196 -14.12 7.39 8.16
CA ALA A 196 -12.84 6.99 8.74
C ALA A 196 -11.86 6.47 7.66
N SER A 197 -12.35 5.64 6.73
CA SER A 197 -11.57 5.16 5.59
C SER A 197 -11.12 6.30 4.69
N GLY A 198 -12.02 7.24 4.39
CA GLY A 198 -11.68 8.43 3.60
C GLY A 198 -10.56 9.25 4.24
N LEU A 199 -10.63 9.53 5.54
CA LEU A 199 -9.55 10.20 6.28
C LEU A 199 -8.25 9.41 6.26
N PHE A 200 -8.33 8.08 6.45
CA PHE A 200 -7.19 7.20 6.46
C PHE A 200 -6.43 7.22 5.12
N PHE A 201 -7.14 7.09 4.00
CA PHE A 201 -6.51 7.15 2.68
C PHE A 201 -6.01 8.56 2.34
N SER A 202 -6.76 9.60 2.69
CA SER A 202 -6.30 10.99 2.50
C SER A 202 -5.00 11.29 3.26
N ALA A 203 -4.88 10.81 4.50
CA ALA A 203 -3.63 10.90 5.25
C ALA A 203 -2.52 10.05 4.62
N ALA A 204 -2.84 8.83 4.19
CA ALA A 204 -1.89 7.92 3.57
C ALA A 204 -1.22 8.53 2.33
N GLU A 205 -1.96 9.27 1.50
CA GLU A 205 -1.42 9.92 0.30
C GLU A 205 -0.32 10.95 0.60
N ILE A 206 -0.32 11.55 1.79
CA ILE A 206 0.81 12.40 2.24
C ILE A 206 2.10 11.56 2.24
N GLY A 207 2.04 10.36 2.80
CA GLY A 207 3.16 9.42 2.76
C GLY A 207 3.48 8.93 1.34
N GLY A 208 2.42 8.70 0.54
CA GLY A 208 2.55 8.28 -0.86
C GLY A 208 3.33 9.25 -1.73
N VAL A 209 3.16 10.55 -1.49
CA VAL A 209 3.90 11.62 -2.18
C VAL A 209 5.28 11.84 -1.55
N THR A 210 5.34 11.96 -0.22
CA THR A 210 6.59 12.32 0.46
C THR A 210 7.61 11.18 0.49
N GLY A 211 7.17 9.91 0.45
CA GLY A 211 8.05 8.75 0.42
C GLY A 211 9.01 8.75 -0.78
N PRO A 212 8.51 8.71 -2.02
CA PRO A 212 9.37 8.76 -3.21
C PRO A 212 10.26 10.01 -3.27
N LEU A 213 9.72 11.18 -2.90
CA LEU A 213 10.47 12.43 -2.88
C LEU A 213 11.63 12.38 -1.88
N ALA A 214 11.38 11.90 -0.66
CA ALA A 214 12.41 11.81 0.37
C ALA A 214 13.50 10.80 -0.01
N LEU A 215 13.13 9.61 -0.51
CA LEU A 215 14.11 8.61 -0.93
C LEU A 215 14.96 9.11 -2.10
N GLY A 216 14.34 9.77 -3.07
CA GLY A 216 15.07 10.36 -4.19
C GLY A 216 16.05 11.45 -3.75
N ALA A 217 15.60 12.40 -2.93
CA ALA A 217 16.44 13.47 -2.41
C ALA A 217 17.61 12.94 -1.57
N ILE A 218 17.36 11.94 -0.69
CA ILE A 218 18.42 11.30 0.10
C ILE A 218 19.41 10.59 -0.82
N SER A 219 18.92 9.84 -1.80
CA SER A 219 19.77 9.08 -2.73
C SER A 219 20.63 10.01 -3.58
N GLU A 220 20.08 11.12 -4.07
CA GLU A 220 20.81 12.14 -4.83
C GLU A 220 21.89 12.83 -3.97
N ALA A 221 21.54 13.23 -2.76
CA ALA A 221 22.46 13.90 -1.84
C ALA A 221 23.61 13.01 -1.34
N THR A 222 23.39 11.68 -1.27
CA THR A 222 24.38 10.74 -0.71
C THR A 222 25.05 9.82 -1.73
N GLY A 223 24.66 9.95 -3.00
CA GLY A 223 25.18 9.12 -4.09
C GLY A 223 24.74 7.66 -4.08
N GLY A 224 23.66 7.32 -3.32
CA GLY A 224 23.16 5.95 -3.25
C GLY A 224 21.99 5.75 -2.31
N PHE A 225 21.45 4.53 -2.26
CA PHE A 225 20.22 4.21 -1.52
C PHE A 225 20.44 3.77 -0.07
N THR A 226 21.69 3.59 0.38
CA THR A 226 22.00 3.08 1.72
C THR A 226 21.35 3.91 2.83
N LEU A 227 21.53 5.24 2.81
CA LEU A 227 20.91 6.12 3.81
C LEU A 227 19.39 6.18 3.67
N ALA A 228 18.86 6.10 2.44
CA ALA A 228 17.43 6.04 2.18
C ALA A 228 16.78 4.78 2.78
N LEU A 229 17.45 3.62 2.70
CA LEU A 229 16.99 2.37 3.32
C LEU A 229 17.05 2.45 4.86
N TYR A 230 18.07 3.07 5.45
CA TYR A 230 18.10 3.32 6.90
C TYR A 230 16.98 4.26 7.35
N ALA A 231 16.68 5.30 6.57
CA ALA A 231 15.53 6.19 6.84
C ALA A 231 14.21 5.42 6.83
N LEU A 232 14.00 4.52 5.85
CA LEU A 232 12.84 3.62 5.82
C LEU A 232 12.79 2.72 7.04
N SER A 233 13.91 2.14 7.45
CA SER A 233 13.98 1.33 8.68
C SER A 233 13.55 2.13 9.90
N GLY A 234 13.99 3.39 10.02
CA GLY A 234 13.56 4.31 11.07
C GLY A 234 12.06 4.59 11.06
N VAL A 235 11.48 4.81 9.88
CA VAL A 235 10.01 4.95 9.73
C VAL A 235 9.30 3.69 10.22
N ILE A 236 9.73 2.50 9.80
CA ILE A 236 9.08 1.24 10.19
C ILE A 236 9.18 1.01 11.69
N ILE A 237 10.33 1.27 12.32
CA ILE A 237 10.49 1.19 13.78
C ILE A 237 9.51 2.13 14.47
N THR A 238 9.34 3.35 13.96
CA THR A 238 8.36 4.30 14.47
C THR A 238 6.94 3.75 14.38
N LEU A 239 6.57 3.13 13.24
CA LEU A 239 5.27 2.49 13.06
C LEU A 239 5.06 1.31 14.02
N MET A 240 6.08 0.53 14.31
CA MET A 240 6.02 -0.54 15.32
C MET A 240 5.72 0.03 16.70
N LEU A 241 6.40 1.09 17.11
CA LEU A 241 6.15 1.77 18.38
C LEU A 241 4.75 2.36 18.46
N LEU A 242 4.24 2.97 17.38
CA LEU A 242 2.85 3.45 17.31
C LEU A 242 1.85 2.31 17.44
N THR A 243 2.09 1.19 16.77
CA THR A 243 1.22 0.00 16.84
C THR A 243 1.17 -0.58 18.25
N LEU A 244 2.29 -0.61 18.98
CA LEU A 244 2.32 -1.04 20.38
C LEU A 244 1.52 -0.13 21.31
N ARG A 245 1.44 1.18 21.01
CA ARG A 245 0.58 2.12 21.75
C ARG A 245 -0.92 1.92 21.46
N LEU A 246 -1.26 1.50 20.23
CA LEU A 246 -2.65 1.22 19.84
C LEU A 246 -3.21 -0.03 20.53
N LYS A 247 -2.35 -0.98 20.90
CA LYS A 247 -2.75 -2.24 21.57
C LYS A 247 -3.06 -2.04 23.06
N ARG A 248 -2.61 -0.96 23.68
CA ARG A 248 -2.87 -0.61 25.08
C ARG A 248 -4.17 0.15 25.23
#